data_268eeca84c62411c4d51bc4e339fa137
#
_entry.id   268eeca84c62411c4d51bc4e339fa137
#
_cell.length_a   1.000
_cell.length_b   1.000
_cell.length_c   1.000
_cell.angle_alpha   90.00
_cell.angle_beta   90.00
_cell.angle_gamma   90.00
#
_symmetry.space_group_name_H-M   'P 1'
#
loop_
_entity.id
_entity.type
_entity.pdbx_description
1 polymer ?
#
loop_
_entity_poly.entity_id
_entity_poly.type
_entity_poly.pdbx_seq_one_letter_code
_entity_poly.pdbx_strand_id
1 'polypeptide(L)'
;VWSDTNARFSIDPRRVYATGFSGGSRAAALFPKIINHPVAGIIGIGAGLPEELKPAQVKPSAYLGIVGLGDFNYQPMIKLDENFDSLDVTHRILIYEEEHAWAPQDVCTRAIEWMEVLAMKQELRPLDKTLMDKIYSQELEKAQALEENGRVYLAVSDYEAIVSMFKDWKDVQTITEKVSLLKQSSEYRKFLEDENERREREDFYRTNFIHTFARINNSPETIMNPAELYSELNILPLLDKVKNKKNIDEHYLACRLLAELTLHATEEGGKYYENKNYKMAIIFHEIAAKASEYKPSRLQYIHYELACFYALNNQNKKALKNLKLAVENGFDRVEHLEKDEDLKSVRDSAEFQKILKELKDKKE
;
A
#
# COMPACT_ATOMS: atom_id res chain seq x y z
N VAL A 1 -16.43 -12.59 16.86
CA VAL A 1 -15.03 -12.97 17.16
C VAL A 1 -14.68 -12.59 18.60
N TRP A 2 -14.63 -11.30 19.00
CA TRP A 2 -14.20 -10.86 20.35
C TRP A 2 -14.88 -11.59 21.49
N SER A 3 -16.21 -11.61 21.53
CA SER A 3 -17.00 -12.31 22.57
C SER A 3 -16.75 -13.81 22.60
N ASP A 4 -16.66 -14.47 21.42
CA ASP A 4 -16.39 -15.90 21.30
C ASP A 4 -14.97 -16.24 21.78
N THR A 5 -13.99 -15.42 21.42
CA THR A 5 -12.58 -15.61 21.82
C THR A 5 -12.42 -15.50 23.33
N ASN A 6 -13.04 -14.49 23.96
CA ASN A 6 -13.03 -14.33 25.43
C ASN A 6 -13.77 -15.46 26.16
N ALA A 7 -14.79 -16.06 25.55
CA ALA A 7 -15.50 -17.18 26.14
C ALA A 7 -14.68 -18.49 26.10
N ARG A 8 -13.76 -18.62 25.15
CA ARG A 8 -13.00 -19.87 24.92
C ARG A 8 -11.59 -19.86 25.50
N PHE A 9 -10.96 -18.69 25.60
CA PHE A 9 -9.55 -18.56 25.95
C PHE A 9 -9.36 -17.60 27.12
N SER A 10 -8.36 -17.91 27.97
CA SER A 10 -7.88 -16.99 28.98
C SER A 10 -7.00 -15.93 28.32
N ILE A 11 -7.55 -14.73 28.13
CA ILE A 11 -6.88 -13.60 27.48
C ILE A 11 -6.49 -12.57 28.57
N ASP A 12 -5.27 -12.07 28.51
CA ASP A 12 -4.91 -10.88 29.28
C ASP A 12 -5.55 -9.65 28.61
N PRO A 13 -6.57 -9.02 29.20
CA PRO A 13 -7.27 -7.89 28.61
C PRO A 13 -6.40 -6.65 28.40
N ARG A 14 -5.26 -6.57 29.11
CA ARG A 14 -4.30 -5.46 28.96
C ARG A 14 -3.36 -5.64 27.77
N ARG A 15 -3.32 -6.84 27.15
CA ARG A 15 -2.42 -7.22 26.04
C ARG A 15 -3.18 -7.62 24.80
N VAL A 16 -4.20 -6.86 24.46
CA VAL A 16 -4.95 -7.01 23.20
C VAL A 16 -4.38 -6.06 22.17
N TYR A 17 -4.07 -6.56 20.99
CA TYR A 17 -3.53 -5.82 19.87
C TYR A 17 -4.43 -5.98 18.65
N ALA A 18 -4.56 -4.92 17.85
CA ALA A 18 -5.29 -4.98 16.58
C ALA A 18 -4.31 -4.82 15.42
N THR A 19 -4.49 -5.62 14.37
CA THR A 19 -3.66 -5.51 13.16
C THR A 19 -4.49 -5.75 11.91
N GLY A 20 -4.03 -5.21 10.79
CA GLY A 20 -4.66 -5.42 9.49
C GLY A 20 -3.86 -4.80 8.35
N PHE A 21 -4.17 -5.23 7.12
CA PHE A 21 -3.59 -4.72 5.89
C PHE A 21 -4.60 -3.88 5.12
N SER A 22 -4.18 -2.72 4.58
CA SER A 22 -4.99 -1.84 3.73
C SER A 22 -6.31 -1.44 4.41
N GLY A 23 -7.47 -1.78 3.87
CA GLY A 23 -8.78 -1.60 4.51
C GLY A 23 -8.88 -2.28 5.88
N GLY A 24 -8.19 -3.42 6.08
CA GLY A 24 -8.07 -4.09 7.37
C GLY A 24 -7.29 -3.29 8.41
N SER A 25 -6.30 -2.47 8.00
CA SER A 25 -5.60 -1.53 8.89
C SER A 25 -6.54 -0.45 9.40
N ARG A 26 -7.36 0.13 8.50
CA ARG A 26 -8.39 1.12 8.88
C ARG A 26 -9.42 0.51 9.85
N ALA A 27 -9.82 -0.74 9.61
CA ALA A 27 -10.71 -1.47 10.53
C ALA A 27 -10.03 -1.75 11.89
N ALA A 28 -8.74 -2.10 11.92
CA ALA A 28 -7.98 -2.30 13.15
C ALA A 28 -7.92 -1.02 14.01
N ALA A 29 -7.82 0.16 13.38
CA ALA A 29 -7.86 1.43 14.08
C ALA A 29 -9.23 1.72 14.75
N LEU A 30 -10.32 1.18 14.22
CA LEU A 30 -11.65 1.28 14.78
C LEU A 30 -11.97 0.18 15.79
N PHE A 31 -11.16 -0.88 15.83
CA PHE A 31 -11.44 -2.06 16.64
C PHE A 31 -11.68 -1.76 18.14
N PRO A 32 -10.92 -0.88 18.81
CA PRO A 32 -11.19 -0.52 20.22
C PRO A 32 -12.61 0.01 20.45
N LYS A 33 -13.12 0.80 19.50
CA LYS A 33 -14.51 1.33 19.57
C LYS A 33 -15.55 0.24 19.32
N ILE A 34 -15.27 -0.65 18.36
CA ILE A 34 -16.20 -1.74 17.98
C ILE A 34 -16.40 -2.73 19.13
N ILE A 35 -15.32 -3.09 19.83
CA ILE A 35 -15.38 -4.05 20.94
C ILE A 35 -15.66 -3.38 22.31
N ASN A 36 -15.71 -2.06 22.35
CA ASN A 36 -15.82 -1.26 23.57
C ASN A 36 -14.76 -1.67 24.64
N HIS A 37 -13.52 -1.86 24.20
CA HIS A 37 -12.40 -2.27 25.01
C HIS A 37 -11.11 -1.60 24.50
N PRO A 38 -10.25 -1.05 25.38
CA PRO A 38 -8.97 -0.50 24.96
C PRO A 38 -8.06 -1.63 24.41
N VAL A 39 -7.20 -1.28 23.48
CA VAL A 39 -6.14 -2.15 22.97
C VAL A 39 -4.77 -1.59 23.36
N ALA A 40 -3.82 -2.47 23.66
CA ALA A 40 -2.46 -2.09 24.02
C ALA A 40 -1.69 -1.47 22.84
N GLY A 41 -2.07 -1.83 21.61
CA GLY A 41 -1.47 -1.23 20.42
C GLY A 41 -2.17 -1.64 19.13
N ILE A 42 -1.90 -0.87 18.08
CA ILE A 42 -2.39 -1.09 16.72
C ILE A 42 -1.18 -1.24 15.79
N ILE A 43 -1.20 -2.27 14.94
CA ILE A 43 -0.23 -2.45 13.86
C ILE A 43 -0.97 -2.26 12.53
N GLY A 44 -0.77 -1.11 11.89
CA GLY A 44 -1.39 -0.77 10.61
C GLY A 44 -0.46 -1.05 9.44
N ILE A 45 -0.82 -1.94 8.52
CA ILE A 45 -0.01 -2.33 7.37
C ILE A 45 -0.62 -1.76 6.09
N GLY A 46 0.15 -0.99 5.31
CA GLY A 46 -0.25 -0.45 4.02
C GLY A 46 -1.41 0.56 4.05
N ALA A 47 -1.83 1.00 5.21
CA ALA A 47 -2.75 2.13 5.40
C ALA A 47 -2.72 2.60 6.85
N GLY A 48 -3.05 3.88 7.07
CA GLY A 48 -3.20 4.48 8.38
C GLY A 48 -4.63 4.40 8.92
N LEU A 49 -5.12 5.54 9.40
CA LEU A 49 -6.48 5.68 9.92
C LEU A 49 -7.51 5.83 8.78
N PRO A 50 -8.79 5.53 9.03
CA PRO A 50 -9.88 5.96 8.14
C PRO A 50 -9.84 7.47 7.91
N GLU A 51 -10.18 7.92 6.69
CA GLU A 51 -10.11 9.34 6.29
C GLU A 51 -11.03 10.23 7.12
N GLU A 52 -12.16 9.68 7.58
CA GLU A 52 -13.15 10.38 8.38
C GLU A 52 -12.69 10.62 9.83
N LEU A 53 -11.60 9.98 10.25
CA LEU A 53 -11.08 10.06 11.61
C LEU A 53 -9.83 10.93 11.70
N LYS A 54 -9.91 11.95 12.56
CA LYS A 54 -8.71 12.70 12.93
C LYS A 54 -7.85 11.88 13.90
N PRO A 55 -6.51 11.93 13.80
CA PRO A 55 -5.60 11.21 14.71
C PRO A 55 -5.92 11.40 16.19
N ALA A 56 -6.29 12.62 16.60
CA ALA A 56 -6.69 12.95 17.96
C ALA A 56 -7.96 12.20 18.46
N GLN A 57 -8.81 11.71 17.56
CA GLN A 57 -10.03 10.98 17.90
C GLN A 57 -9.79 9.48 18.13
N VAL A 58 -8.70 8.95 17.58
CA VAL A 58 -8.31 7.54 17.75
C VAL A 58 -7.36 7.38 18.93
N LYS A 59 -6.34 8.23 19.02
CA LYS A 59 -5.31 8.30 20.07
C LYS A 59 -5.03 6.93 20.72
N PRO A 60 -4.43 5.97 19.97
CA PRO A 60 -4.16 4.64 20.49
C PRO A 60 -3.09 4.71 21.60
N SER A 61 -3.04 3.68 22.45
CA SER A 61 -1.98 3.56 23.46
C SER A 61 -0.60 3.42 22.81
N ALA A 62 -0.53 2.69 21.71
CA ALA A 62 0.64 2.60 20.84
C ALA A 62 0.20 2.35 19.39
N TYR A 63 0.93 2.91 18.42
CA TYR A 63 0.68 2.69 17.00
C TYR A 63 1.98 2.34 16.27
N LEU A 64 1.98 1.26 15.52
CA LEU A 64 3.05 0.96 14.60
C LEU A 64 2.49 0.87 13.17
N GLY A 65 2.97 1.76 12.31
CA GLY A 65 2.66 1.72 10.89
C GLY A 65 3.72 0.96 10.12
N ILE A 66 3.31 0.24 9.09
CA ILE A 66 4.20 -0.43 8.13
C ILE A 66 3.77 0.00 6.73
N VAL A 67 4.70 0.54 5.94
CA VAL A 67 4.38 1.03 4.60
C VAL A 67 5.53 0.81 3.63
N GLY A 68 5.21 0.39 2.41
CA GLY A 68 6.18 0.29 1.32
C GLY A 68 6.54 1.66 0.73
N LEU A 69 7.77 1.82 0.26
CA LEU A 69 8.21 3.04 -0.44
C LEU A 69 7.38 3.31 -1.71
N GLY A 70 6.92 2.26 -2.38
CA GLY A 70 6.05 2.34 -3.56
C GLY A 70 4.55 2.22 -3.26
N ASP A 71 4.14 2.24 -1.99
CA ASP A 71 2.75 2.17 -1.59
C ASP A 71 2.07 3.55 -1.76
N PHE A 72 0.92 3.61 -2.42
CA PHE A 72 0.16 4.86 -2.58
C PHE A 72 -0.28 5.48 -1.24
N ASN A 73 -0.30 4.71 -0.16
CA ASN A 73 -0.51 5.22 1.20
C ASN A 73 0.79 5.70 1.89
N TYR A 74 1.94 5.74 1.21
CA TYR A 74 3.21 6.19 1.81
C TYR A 74 3.10 7.60 2.39
N GLN A 75 2.72 8.60 1.59
CA GLN A 75 2.59 9.99 2.08
C GLN A 75 1.53 10.16 3.17
N PRO A 76 0.31 9.56 3.07
CA PRO A 76 -0.63 9.54 4.19
C PRO A 76 -0.08 8.94 5.48
N MET A 77 0.77 7.90 5.39
CA MET A 77 1.38 7.27 6.57
C MET A 77 2.48 8.15 7.19
N ILE A 78 3.31 8.82 6.38
CA ILE A 78 4.30 9.79 6.88
C ILE A 78 3.60 10.97 7.56
N LYS A 79 2.52 11.47 6.97
CA LYS A 79 1.73 12.54 7.59
C LYS A 79 1.07 12.10 8.90
N LEU A 80 0.69 10.82 9.02
CA LEU A 80 0.16 10.26 10.26
C LEU A 80 1.24 10.21 11.35
N ASP A 81 2.47 9.86 11.01
CA ASP A 81 3.65 9.89 11.88
C ASP A 81 3.85 11.30 12.47
N GLU A 82 3.94 12.32 11.61
CA GLU A 82 4.05 13.73 11.99
C GLU A 82 2.89 14.19 12.92
N ASN A 83 1.68 13.71 12.68
CA ASN A 83 0.53 14.01 13.51
C ASN A 83 0.62 13.33 14.89
N PHE A 84 1.08 12.08 14.95
CA PHE A 84 1.25 11.37 16.21
C PHE A 84 2.39 11.95 17.07
N ASP A 85 3.47 12.44 16.44
CA ASP A 85 4.49 13.25 17.13
C ASP A 85 3.87 14.46 17.84
N SER A 86 3.04 15.22 17.11
CA SER A 86 2.40 16.43 17.67
C SER A 86 1.37 16.15 18.78
N LEU A 87 0.86 14.91 18.86
CA LEU A 87 -0.11 14.45 19.86
C LEU A 87 0.52 13.67 21.00
N ASP A 88 1.84 13.51 21.01
CA ASP A 88 2.58 12.71 22.01
C ASP A 88 2.04 11.27 22.11
N VAL A 89 1.73 10.66 20.96
CA VAL A 89 1.33 9.26 20.86
C VAL A 89 2.58 8.40 20.73
N THR A 90 2.69 7.33 21.53
CA THR A 90 3.77 6.35 21.31
C THR A 90 3.58 5.65 19.98
N HIS A 91 4.45 5.92 19.01
CA HIS A 91 4.32 5.38 17.65
C HIS A 91 5.68 5.12 16.99
N ARG A 92 5.63 4.41 15.87
CA ARG A 92 6.75 4.15 14.96
C ARG A 92 6.21 3.84 13.57
N ILE A 93 6.92 4.27 12.52
CA ILE A 93 6.67 3.82 11.14
C ILE A 93 7.85 2.97 10.67
N LEU A 94 7.55 1.77 10.20
CA LEU A 94 8.50 0.91 9.49
C LEU A 94 8.30 1.07 7.98
N ILE A 95 9.36 1.47 7.29
CA ILE A 95 9.35 1.64 5.83
C ILE A 95 10.17 0.50 5.21
N TYR A 96 9.66 -0.10 4.12
CA TYR A 96 10.34 -1.17 3.40
C TYR A 96 10.26 -0.98 1.88
N GLU A 97 11.11 -1.67 1.15
CA GLU A 97 11.30 -1.47 -0.30
C GLU A 97 10.32 -2.32 -1.13
N GLU A 98 9.02 -2.00 -1.04
CA GLU A 98 7.95 -2.65 -1.79
C GLU A 98 6.85 -1.65 -2.15
N GLU A 99 5.88 -2.11 -2.95
CA GLU A 99 4.64 -1.40 -3.24
C GLU A 99 3.55 -1.76 -2.20
N HIS A 100 2.27 -1.50 -2.54
CA HIS A 100 1.12 -1.87 -1.71
C HIS A 100 0.96 -3.40 -1.65
N ALA A 101 1.55 -4.01 -0.64
CA ALA A 101 1.58 -5.45 -0.41
C ALA A 101 1.64 -5.77 1.09
N TRP A 102 1.38 -7.03 1.46
CA TRP A 102 1.67 -7.51 2.81
C TRP A 102 3.16 -7.36 3.09
N ALA A 103 3.48 -6.86 4.29
CA ALA A 103 4.87 -6.69 4.69
C ALA A 103 5.59 -8.04 4.80
N PRO A 104 6.88 -8.11 4.47
CA PRO A 104 7.72 -9.29 4.67
C PRO A 104 7.72 -9.76 6.12
N GLN A 105 7.97 -11.05 6.32
CA GLN A 105 7.92 -11.69 7.65
C GLN A 105 8.85 -11.01 8.66
N ASP A 106 10.04 -10.61 8.25
CA ASP A 106 11.01 -9.94 9.13
C ASP A 106 10.52 -8.55 9.57
N VAL A 107 9.86 -7.78 8.68
CA VAL A 107 9.26 -6.49 9.02
C VAL A 107 8.07 -6.67 9.99
N CYS A 108 7.22 -7.68 9.75
CA CYS A 108 6.14 -8.02 10.68
C CYS A 108 6.70 -8.46 12.05
N THR A 109 7.80 -9.20 12.08
CA THR A 109 8.48 -9.61 13.32
C THR A 109 8.97 -8.40 14.09
N ARG A 110 9.62 -7.43 13.45
CA ARG A 110 10.03 -6.15 14.08
C ARG A 110 8.85 -5.41 14.72
N ALA A 111 7.70 -5.41 14.05
CA ALA A 111 6.50 -4.76 14.58
C ALA A 111 6.00 -5.43 15.88
N ILE A 112 5.98 -6.76 15.89
CA ILE A 112 5.61 -7.53 17.09
C ILE A 112 6.64 -7.34 18.20
N GLU A 113 7.93 -7.42 17.89
CA GLU A 113 9.02 -7.20 18.85
C GLU A 113 8.96 -5.79 19.47
N TRP A 114 8.62 -4.76 18.70
CA TRP A 114 8.40 -3.42 19.21
C TRP A 114 7.24 -3.38 20.24
N MET A 115 6.11 -4.03 19.94
CA MET A 115 4.99 -4.14 20.87
C MET A 115 5.38 -4.92 22.14
N GLU A 116 6.21 -5.95 22.04
CA GLU A 116 6.72 -6.70 23.19
C GLU A 116 7.64 -5.85 24.08
N VAL A 117 8.51 -5.02 23.48
CA VAL A 117 9.34 -4.05 24.23
C VAL A 117 8.44 -3.06 24.98
N LEU A 118 7.42 -2.51 24.33
CA LEU A 118 6.47 -1.61 24.98
C LEU A 118 5.70 -2.31 26.12
N ALA A 119 5.30 -3.56 25.94
CA ALA A 119 4.62 -4.33 26.98
C ALA A 119 5.51 -4.54 28.22
N MET A 120 6.82 -4.76 28.03
CA MET A 120 7.78 -4.80 29.14
C MET A 120 7.97 -3.43 29.78
N LYS A 121 8.04 -2.36 28.97
CA LYS A 121 8.19 -0.99 29.44
C LYS A 121 7.00 -0.50 30.27
N GLN A 122 5.80 -0.96 29.93
CA GLN A 122 4.55 -0.65 30.61
C GLN A 122 4.19 -1.65 31.72
N GLU A 123 5.10 -2.54 32.08
CA GLU A 123 4.91 -3.60 33.08
C GLU A 123 3.70 -4.52 32.82
N LEU A 124 3.28 -4.63 31.55
CA LEU A 124 2.23 -5.56 31.13
C LEU A 124 2.73 -7.00 31.04
N ARG A 125 4.05 -7.20 31.00
CA ARG A 125 4.73 -8.49 31.12
C ARG A 125 6.06 -8.31 31.86
N PRO A 126 6.61 -9.40 32.47
CA PRO A 126 7.93 -9.35 33.09
C PRO A 126 9.03 -8.99 32.07
N LEU A 127 10.06 -8.28 32.56
CA LEU A 127 11.23 -7.95 31.77
C LEU A 127 11.99 -9.24 31.36
N ASP A 128 12.14 -9.46 30.08
CA ASP A 128 12.94 -10.51 29.48
C ASP A 128 14.24 -9.90 28.92
N LYS A 129 15.32 -9.94 29.70
CA LYS A 129 16.60 -9.36 29.32
C LYS A 129 17.18 -10.00 28.05
N THR A 130 17.04 -11.31 27.90
CA THR A 130 17.55 -12.03 26.72
C THR A 130 16.87 -11.59 25.45
N LEU A 131 15.53 -11.45 25.49
CA LEU A 131 14.75 -10.92 24.36
C LEU A 131 15.12 -9.47 24.06
N MET A 132 15.27 -8.64 25.10
CA MET A 132 15.67 -7.22 24.95
C MET A 132 17.05 -7.07 24.30
N ASP A 133 18.03 -7.88 24.73
CA ASP A 133 19.38 -7.87 24.16
C ASP A 133 19.37 -8.31 22.71
N LYS A 134 18.59 -9.33 22.38
CA LYS A 134 18.40 -9.82 21.00
C LYS A 134 17.81 -8.72 20.11
N ILE A 135 16.69 -8.11 20.52
CA ILE A 135 16.00 -7.08 19.75
C ILE A 135 16.92 -5.87 19.53
N TYR A 136 17.61 -5.41 20.61
CA TYR A 136 18.57 -4.31 20.51
C TYR A 136 19.66 -4.56 19.48
N SER A 137 20.25 -5.74 19.49
CA SER A 137 21.33 -6.09 18.54
C SER A 137 20.83 -6.14 17.10
N GLN A 138 19.64 -6.72 16.87
CA GLN A 138 19.02 -6.80 15.55
C GLN A 138 18.62 -5.42 14.99
N GLU A 139 18.04 -4.54 15.82
CA GLU A 139 17.69 -3.20 15.41
C GLU A 139 18.94 -2.36 15.09
N LEU A 140 20.01 -2.49 15.92
CA LEU A 140 21.27 -1.81 15.69
C LEU A 140 21.95 -2.26 14.39
N GLU A 141 21.99 -3.56 14.13
CA GLU A 141 22.53 -4.12 12.89
C GLU A 141 21.79 -3.59 11.64
N LYS A 142 20.45 -3.53 11.71
CA LYS A 142 19.62 -2.99 10.62
C LYS A 142 19.88 -1.49 10.40
N ALA A 143 19.93 -0.69 11.46
CA ALA A 143 20.22 0.74 11.36
C ALA A 143 21.61 1.00 10.77
N GLN A 144 22.63 0.21 11.15
CA GLN A 144 23.98 0.28 10.59
C GLN A 144 23.99 -0.10 9.09
N ALA A 145 23.29 -1.17 8.72
CA ALA A 145 23.19 -1.57 7.32
C ALA A 145 22.50 -0.49 6.45
N LEU A 146 21.50 0.20 6.95
CA LEU A 146 20.86 1.32 6.25
C LEU A 146 21.85 2.48 6.05
N GLU A 147 22.62 2.83 7.09
CA GLU A 147 23.64 3.87 7.02
C GLU A 147 24.74 3.52 5.99
N GLU A 148 25.30 2.31 6.04
CA GLU A 148 26.32 1.81 5.12
C GLU A 148 25.84 1.81 3.65
N ASN A 149 24.55 1.56 3.43
CA ASN A 149 23.92 1.60 2.10
C ASN A 149 23.48 3.02 1.67
N GLY A 150 23.86 4.07 2.41
CA GLY A 150 23.54 5.45 2.10
C GLY A 150 22.07 5.84 2.33
N ARG A 151 21.29 5.00 3.00
CA ARG A 151 19.90 5.29 3.38
C ARG A 151 19.83 6.08 4.69
N VAL A 152 20.55 7.20 4.73
CA VAL A 152 20.81 7.96 5.97
C VAL A 152 19.54 8.36 6.71
N TYR A 153 18.48 8.76 5.99
CA TYR A 153 17.22 9.13 6.61
C TYR A 153 16.55 7.96 7.34
N LEU A 154 16.50 6.79 6.70
CA LEU A 154 15.93 5.58 7.33
C LEU A 154 16.80 5.10 8.49
N ALA A 155 18.12 5.20 8.37
CA ALA A 155 19.06 4.89 9.45
C ALA A 155 18.82 5.78 10.67
N VAL A 156 18.64 7.09 10.47
CA VAL A 156 18.34 8.04 11.54
C VAL A 156 17.03 7.67 12.23
N SER A 157 15.97 7.37 11.48
CA SER A 157 14.69 6.94 12.05
C SER A 157 14.82 5.67 12.89
N ASP A 158 15.56 4.66 12.41
CA ASP A 158 15.79 3.42 13.17
C ASP A 158 16.68 3.67 14.41
N TYR A 159 17.72 4.49 14.33
CA TYR A 159 18.52 4.87 15.52
C TYR A 159 17.71 5.63 16.56
N GLU A 160 16.84 6.55 16.16
CA GLU A 160 15.93 7.26 17.09
C GLU A 160 14.96 6.30 17.76
N ALA A 161 14.44 5.33 17.01
CA ALA A 161 13.60 4.28 17.58
C ALA A 161 14.37 3.44 18.62
N ILE A 162 15.64 3.08 18.34
CA ILE A 162 16.50 2.36 19.30
C ILE A 162 16.68 3.19 20.58
N VAL A 163 17.00 4.47 20.48
CA VAL A 163 17.14 5.36 21.64
C VAL A 163 15.83 5.39 22.45
N SER A 164 14.70 5.58 21.80
CA SER A 164 13.38 5.61 22.45
C SER A 164 13.04 4.29 23.14
N MET A 165 13.32 3.16 22.48
CA MET A 165 13.00 1.83 23.00
C MET A 165 13.87 1.43 24.21
N PHE A 166 15.17 1.75 24.20
CA PHE A 166 16.14 1.12 25.07
C PHE A 166 16.80 2.03 26.10
N LYS A 167 16.59 3.36 26.05
CA LYS A 167 17.24 4.33 26.96
C LYS A 167 17.07 4.03 28.45
N ASP A 168 16.02 3.32 28.85
CA ASP A 168 15.74 3.01 30.25
C ASP A 168 16.51 1.76 30.73
N TRP A 169 17.14 0.99 29.81
CA TRP A 169 17.79 -0.29 30.13
C TRP A 169 19.21 -0.42 29.58
N LYS A 170 19.60 0.44 28.64
CA LYS A 170 20.92 0.43 28.01
C LYS A 170 21.48 1.83 27.91
N ASP A 171 22.81 1.91 27.92
CA ASP A 171 23.48 3.13 27.51
C ASP A 171 23.33 3.32 26.00
N VAL A 172 22.61 4.35 25.61
CA VAL A 172 22.35 4.74 24.23
C VAL A 172 23.01 6.07 23.84
N GLN A 173 23.91 6.58 24.68
CA GLN A 173 24.55 7.87 24.48
C GLN A 173 25.27 7.95 23.11
N THR A 174 26.05 6.95 22.78
CA THR A 174 26.77 6.88 21.49
C THR A 174 25.83 6.91 20.30
N ILE A 175 24.65 6.26 20.40
CA ILE A 175 23.65 6.26 19.33
C ILE A 175 23.01 7.65 19.22
N THR A 176 22.73 8.30 20.35
CA THR A 176 22.17 9.65 20.41
C THR A 176 23.09 10.67 19.77
N GLU A 177 24.41 10.59 20.06
CA GLU A 177 25.42 11.42 19.43
C GLU A 177 25.52 11.16 17.90
N LYS A 178 25.47 9.89 17.50
CA LYS A 178 25.45 9.49 16.09
C LYS A 178 24.24 10.08 15.34
N VAL A 179 23.04 9.99 15.91
CA VAL A 179 21.81 10.62 15.34
C VAL A 179 22.05 12.12 15.14
N SER A 180 22.58 12.81 16.14
CA SER A 180 22.85 14.25 16.06
C SER A 180 23.83 14.60 14.91
N LEU A 181 24.87 13.80 14.75
CA LEU A 181 25.86 13.97 13.66
C LEU A 181 25.24 13.70 12.29
N LEU A 182 24.48 12.59 12.15
CA LEU A 182 23.82 12.24 10.89
C LEU A 182 22.81 13.31 10.47
N LYS A 183 22.02 13.84 11.38
CA LYS A 183 21.06 14.94 11.09
C LYS A 183 21.73 16.23 10.65
N GLN A 184 22.98 16.46 11.00
CA GLN A 184 23.78 17.61 10.56
C GLN A 184 24.52 17.35 9.24
N SER A 185 24.53 16.12 8.73
CA SER A 185 25.22 15.77 7.47
C SER A 185 24.58 16.46 6.26
N SER A 186 25.36 16.65 5.22
CA SER A 186 24.92 17.16 3.92
C SER A 186 23.92 16.21 3.26
N GLU A 187 24.13 14.90 3.42
CA GLU A 187 23.31 13.83 2.87
C GLU A 187 21.91 13.84 3.46
N TYR A 188 21.80 13.98 4.79
CA TYR A 188 20.50 14.06 5.46
C TYR A 188 19.71 15.30 5.07
N ARG A 189 20.37 16.47 5.06
CA ARG A 189 19.73 17.74 4.66
C ARG A 189 19.26 17.70 3.21
N LYS A 190 20.13 17.21 2.31
CA LYS A 190 19.75 17.04 0.91
C LYS A 190 18.57 16.10 0.73
N PHE A 191 18.56 14.97 1.47
CA PHE A 191 17.39 14.06 1.44
C PHE A 191 16.09 14.78 1.80
N LEU A 192 16.09 15.60 2.86
CA LEU A 192 14.90 16.37 3.27
C LEU A 192 14.44 17.37 2.21
N GLU A 193 15.39 18.07 1.57
CA GLU A 193 15.09 18.98 0.45
C GLU A 193 14.48 18.22 -0.73
N ASP A 194 15.13 17.16 -1.17
CA ASP A 194 14.67 16.30 -2.27
C ASP A 194 13.30 15.65 -1.96
N GLU A 195 13.04 15.26 -0.71
CA GLU A 195 11.76 14.67 -0.29
C GLU A 195 10.63 15.69 -0.30
N ASN A 196 10.88 16.93 0.11
CA ASN A 196 9.90 18.01 0.01
C ASN A 196 9.53 18.29 -1.45
N GLU A 197 10.52 18.38 -2.35
CA GLU A 197 10.26 18.53 -3.77
C GLU A 197 9.50 17.35 -4.37
N ARG A 198 9.81 16.12 -3.94
CA ARG A 198 9.06 14.93 -4.35
C ARG A 198 7.62 14.97 -3.89
N ARG A 199 7.37 15.39 -2.65
CA ARG A 199 6.03 15.53 -2.07
C ARG A 199 5.20 16.54 -2.86
N GLU A 200 5.75 17.70 -3.16
CA GLU A 200 5.07 18.73 -3.97
C GLU A 200 4.73 18.23 -5.38
N ARG A 201 5.66 17.51 -6.02
CA ARG A 201 5.39 16.90 -7.34
C ARG A 201 4.34 15.81 -7.26
N GLU A 202 4.34 14.99 -6.21
CA GLU A 202 3.34 13.95 -5.99
C GLU A 202 1.95 14.57 -5.83
N ASP A 203 1.81 15.64 -5.05
CA ASP A 203 0.56 16.39 -4.88
C ASP A 203 0.09 17.03 -6.19
N PHE A 204 1.01 17.53 -7.02
CA PHE A 204 0.68 18.03 -8.34
C PHE A 204 0.10 16.95 -9.24
N TYR A 205 0.70 15.75 -9.29
CA TYR A 205 0.17 14.63 -10.08
C TYR A 205 -1.21 14.18 -9.58
N ARG A 206 -1.40 14.05 -8.27
CA ARG A 206 -2.69 13.69 -7.65
C ARG A 206 -3.78 14.69 -8.00
N THR A 207 -3.47 15.96 -7.90
CA THR A 207 -4.40 17.04 -8.28
C THR A 207 -4.77 16.93 -9.76
N ASN A 208 -3.81 16.67 -10.63
CA ASN A 208 -4.05 16.46 -12.05
C ASN A 208 -4.94 15.25 -12.33
N PHE A 209 -4.75 14.13 -11.63
CA PHE A 209 -5.62 12.95 -11.76
C PHE A 209 -7.07 13.29 -11.40
N ILE A 210 -7.29 13.97 -10.27
CA ILE A 210 -8.62 14.40 -9.83
C ILE A 210 -9.28 15.31 -10.88
N HIS A 211 -8.58 16.30 -11.39
CA HIS A 211 -9.10 17.22 -12.41
C HIS A 211 -9.43 16.49 -13.72
N THR A 212 -8.54 15.63 -14.18
CA THR A 212 -8.77 14.85 -15.41
C THR A 212 -9.98 13.93 -15.27
N PHE A 213 -10.12 13.23 -14.14
CA PHE A 213 -11.28 12.36 -13.88
C PHE A 213 -12.59 13.17 -13.77
N ALA A 214 -12.56 14.32 -13.09
CA ALA A 214 -13.71 15.22 -13.03
C ALA A 214 -14.13 15.70 -14.43
N ARG A 215 -13.17 16.02 -15.31
CA ARG A 215 -13.46 16.39 -16.70
C ARG A 215 -14.06 15.23 -17.49
N ILE A 216 -13.49 14.02 -17.37
CA ILE A 216 -14.03 12.81 -18.00
C ILE A 216 -15.48 12.57 -17.58
N ASN A 217 -15.77 12.70 -16.28
CA ASN A 217 -17.11 12.47 -15.72
C ASN A 217 -18.12 13.52 -16.16
N ASN A 218 -17.72 14.79 -16.28
CA ASN A 218 -18.61 15.88 -16.62
C ASN A 218 -18.83 16.09 -18.12
N SER A 219 -17.86 15.68 -18.96
CA SER A 219 -17.87 15.92 -20.41
C SER A 219 -17.29 14.74 -21.18
N PRO A 220 -17.93 13.55 -21.11
CA PRO A 220 -17.39 12.33 -21.71
C PRO A 220 -17.33 12.39 -23.25
N GLU A 221 -18.12 13.26 -23.88
CA GLU A 221 -18.12 13.53 -25.32
C GLU A 221 -16.83 14.20 -25.80
N THR A 222 -16.07 14.83 -24.91
CA THR A 222 -14.78 15.48 -25.25
C THR A 222 -13.62 14.50 -25.37
N ILE A 223 -13.83 13.23 -25.01
CA ILE A 223 -12.79 12.20 -25.06
C ILE A 223 -12.70 11.68 -26.49
N MET A 224 -11.71 12.19 -27.23
CA MET A 224 -11.53 11.81 -28.64
C MET A 224 -10.54 10.67 -28.82
N ASN A 225 -9.49 10.61 -27.99
CA ASN A 225 -8.39 9.66 -28.14
C ASN A 225 -7.82 9.22 -26.78
N PRO A 226 -7.74 7.90 -26.49
CA PRO A 226 -7.09 7.41 -25.26
C PRO A 226 -5.65 7.91 -25.06
N ALA A 227 -4.88 8.10 -26.16
CA ALA A 227 -3.51 8.60 -26.07
C ALA A 227 -3.41 10.03 -25.49
N GLU A 228 -4.42 10.86 -25.70
CA GLU A 228 -4.50 12.20 -25.10
C GLU A 228 -4.66 12.10 -23.57
N LEU A 229 -5.50 11.18 -23.10
CA LEU A 229 -5.66 10.91 -21.67
C LEU A 229 -4.37 10.39 -21.03
N TYR A 230 -3.65 9.52 -21.71
CA TYR A 230 -2.37 9.01 -21.20
C TYR A 230 -1.31 10.11 -21.08
N SER A 231 -1.32 11.06 -22.02
CA SER A 231 -0.44 12.23 -21.98
C SER A 231 -0.84 13.20 -20.87
N GLU A 232 -2.13 13.52 -20.75
CA GLU A 232 -2.68 14.40 -19.74
C GLU A 232 -2.40 13.87 -18.32
N LEU A 233 -2.55 12.56 -18.10
CA LEU A 233 -2.28 11.87 -16.85
C LEU A 233 -0.78 11.57 -16.64
N ASN A 234 0.10 11.97 -17.56
CA ASN A 234 1.54 11.73 -17.50
C ASN A 234 1.95 10.25 -17.33
N ILE A 235 1.15 9.31 -17.84
CA ILE A 235 1.38 7.87 -17.61
C ILE A 235 2.71 7.41 -18.21
N LEU A 236 3.04 7.81 -19.45
CA LEU A 236 4.26 7.36 -20.11
C LEU A 236 5.54 7.82 -19.39
N PRO A 237 5.69 9.11 -18.99
CA PRO A 237 6.83 9.55 -18.19
C PRO A 237 6.95 8.80 -16.85
N LEU A 238 5.83 8.49 -16.19
CA LEU A 238 5.85 7.71 -14.94
C LEU A 238 6.30 6.26 -15.19
N LEU A 239 5.82 5.59 -16.25
CA LEU A 239 6.26 4.25 -16.62
C LEU A 239 7.76 4.19 -16.93
N ASP A 240 8.32 5.24 -17.55
CA ASP A 240 9.76 5.32 -17.81
C ASP A 240 10.58 5.49 -16.52
N LYS A 241 10.06 6.23 -15.53
CA LYS A 241 10.67 6.32 -14.20
C LYS A 241 10.67 4.97 -13.47
N VAL A 242 9.57 4.19 -13.58
CA VAL A 242 9.52 2.84 -12.99
C VAL A 242 10.59 1.90 -13.59
N LYS A 243 10.93 2.04 -14.86
CA LYS A 243 11.99 1.25 -15.48
C LYS A 243 13.39 1.63 -15.00
N ASN A 244 13.57 2.88 -14.54
CA ASN A 244 14.86 3.42 -14.11
C ASN A 244 15.14 3.17 -12.62
N LYS A 245 15.53 1.95 -12.28
CA LYS A 245 15.86 1.57 -10.89
C LYS A 245 17.16 2.20 -10.33
N LYS A 246 17.91 2.97 -11.13
CA LYS A 246 19.11 3.66 -10.63
C LYS A 246 18.76 4.83 -9.71
N ASN A 247 17.62 5.47 -9.94
CA ASN A 247 17.07 6.48 -9.03
C ASN A 247 15.88 5.84 -8.27
N ILE A 248 16.19 5.25 -7.14
CA ILE A 248 15.25 4.46 -6.35
C ILE A 248 14.07 5.29 -5.85
N ASP A 249 14.30 6.55 -5.48
CA ASP A 249 13.26 7.43 -4.94
C ASP A 249 12.26 7.85 -6.03
N GLU A 250 12.75 8.17 -7.25
CA GLU A 250 11.89 8.45 -8.41
C GLU A 250 11.17 7.20 -8.91
N HIS A 251 11.81 6.03 -8.81
CA HIS A 251 11.17 4.75 -9.11
C HIS A 251 9.95 4.54 -8.22
N TYR A 252 10.11 4.63 -6.89
CA TYR A 252 9.02 4.39 -5.96
C TYR A 252 7.94 5.48 -6.00
N LEU A 253 8.32 6.75 -6.22
CA LEU A 253 7.33 7.81 -6.47
C LEU A 253 6.44 7.46 -7.67
N ALA A 254 7.03 7.03 -8.77
CA ALA A 254 6.26 6.64 -9.96
C ALA A 254 5.40 5.39 -9.71
N CYS A 255 5.88 4.41 -8.95
CA CYS A 255 5.09 3.24 -8.54
C CYS A 255 3.86 3.67 -7.72
N ARG A 256 4.01 4.57 -6.75
CA ARG A 256 2.90 5.11 -5.94
C ARG A 256 1.83 5.75 -6.82
N LEU A 257 2.25 6.68 -7.68
CA LEU A 257 1.35 7.44 -8.55
C LEU A 257 0.60 6.55 -9.55
N LEU A 258 1.30 5.62 -10.19
CA LEU A 258 0.66 4.68 -11.12
C LEU A 258 -0.28 3.70 -10.40
N ALA A 259 0.07 3.26 -9.20
CA ALA A 259 -0.79 2.41 -8.39
C ALA A 259 -2.07 3.13 -7.96
N GLU A 260 -1.96 4.39 -7.51
CA GLU A 260 -3.09 5.23 -7.13
C GLU A 260 -3.99 5.54 -8.33
N LEU A 261 -3.40 5.92 -9.46
CA LEU A 261 -4.14 6.15 -10.70
C LEU A 261 -4.89 4.89 -11.14
N THR A 262 -4.26 3.72 -11.05
CA THR A 262 -4.90 2.42 -11.35
C THR A 262 -6.10 2.18 -10.43
N LEU A 263 -5.93 2.37 -9.12
CA LEU A 263 -7.00 2.17 -8.14
C LEU A 263 -8.19 3.06 -8.44
N HIS A 264 -7.96 4.37 -8.56
CA HIS A 264 -9.04 5.33 -8.82
C HIS A 264 -9.73 5.06 -10.18
N ALA A 265 -8.97 4.69 -11.21
CA ALA A 265 -9.55 4.36 -12.51
C ALA A 265 -10.41 3.08 -12.45
N THR A 266 -9.97 2.04 -11.73
CA THR A 266 -10.78 0.82 -11.59
C THR A 266 -12.04 1.08 -10.75
N GLU A 267 -11.97 1.88 -9.69
CA GLU A 267 -13.12 2.27 -8.87
C GLU A 267 -14.15 3.08 -9.66
N GLU A 268 -13.72 4.09 -10.42
CA GLU A 268 -14.62 4.87 -11.28
C GLU A 268 -15.24 4.01 -12.38
N GLY A 269 -14.44 3.17 -13.04
CA GLY A 269 -14.94 2.23 -14.04
C GLY A 269 -15.96 1.24 -13.47
N GLY A 270 -15.74 0.75 -12.24
CA GLY A 270 -16.68 -0.11 -11.52
C GLY A 270 -18.04 0.56 -11.28
N LYS A 271 -18.04 1.83 -10.84
CA LYS A 271 -19.28 2.61 -10.68
C LYS A 271 -20.05 2.72 -11.99
N TYR A 272 -19.37 2.94 -13.11
CA TYR A 272 -19.99 2.99 -14.43
C TYR A 272 -20.52 1.63 -14.89
N TYR A 273 -19.81 0.54 -14.59
CA TYR A 273 -20.28 -0.82 -14.85
C TYR A 273 -21.58 -1.13 -14.11
N GLU A 274 -21.66 -0.83 -12.80
CA GLU A 274 -22.88 -1.00 -12.00
C GLU A 274 -24.07 -0.24 -12.58
N ASN A 275 -23.82 0.93 -13.16
CA ASN A 275 -24.83 1.76 -13.84
C ASN A 275 -25.04 1.37 -15.32
N LYS A 276 -24.47 0.26 -15.79
CA LYS A 276 -24.55 -0.25 -17.17
C LYS A 276 -24.02 0.73 -18.24
N ASN A 277 -23.20 1.68 -17.86
CA ASN A 277 -22.51 2.57 -18.80
C ASN A 277 -21.14 1.96 -19.18
N TYR A 278 -21.19 0.89 -19.95
CA TYR A 278 -19.99 0.11 -20.33
C TYR A 278 -19.00 0.92 -21.16
N LYS A 279 -19.43 1.93 -21.90
CA LYS A 279 -18.54 2.82 -22.64
C LYS A 279 -17.60 3.57 -21.68
N MET A 280 -18.13 4.12 -20.60
CA MET A 280 -17.33 4.82 -19.60
C MET A 280 -16.48 3.85 -18.78
N ALA A 281 -17.03 2.70 -18.39
CA ALA A 281 -16.28 1.65 -17.71
C ALA A 281 -15.03 1.24 -18.52
N ILE A 282 -15.14 1.09 -19.82
CA ILE A 282 -14.02 0.79 -20.74
C ILE A 282 -12.97 1.90 -20.67
N ILE A 283 -13.35 3.18 -20.78
CA ILE A 283 -12.41 4.30 -20.78
C ILE A 283 -11.54 4.29 -19.52
N PHE A 284 -12.16 4.18 -18.36
CA PHE A 284 -11.42 4.14 -17.10
C PHE A 284 -10.54 2.90 -16.96
N HIS A 285 -11.03 1.73 -17.38
CA HIS A 285 -10.21 0.51 -17.32
C HIS A 285 -9.08 0.49 -18.37
N GLU A 286 -9.21 1.19 -19.49
CA GLU A 286 -8.09 1.41 -20.43
C GLU A 286 -6.99 2.29 -19.80
N ILE A 287 -7.39 3.33 -19.01
CA ILE A 287 -6.44 4.12 -18.20
C ILE A 287 -5.74 3.22 -17.18
N ALA A 288 -6.50 2.42 -16.45
CA ALA A 288 -5.96 1.48 -15.45
C ALA A 288 -5.00 0.47 -16.06
N ALA A 289 -5.36 -0.12 -17.22
CA ALA A 289 -4.50 -1.05 -17.94
C ALA A 289 -3.19 -0.39 -18.36
N LYS A 290 -3.26 0.83 -18.91
CA LYS A 290 -2.06 1.58 -19.30
C LYS A 290 -1.16 1.91 -18.13
N ALA A 291 -1.73 2.39 -17.02
CA ALA A 291 -1.00 2.70 -15.80
C ALA A 291 -0.35 1.46 -15.15
N SER A 292 -0.90 0.27 -15.39
CA SER A 292 -0.44 -1.00 -14.82
C SER A 292 0.50 -1.80 -15.72
N GLU A 293 0.95 -1.27 -16.86
CA GLU A 293 1.83 -2.00 -17.81
C GLU A 293 3.13 -2.54 -17.17
N TYR A 294 3.58 -1.94 -16.09
CA TYR A 294 4.78 -2.40 -15.38
C TYR A 294 4.51 -3.56 -14.40
N LYS A 295 3.24 -3.92 -14.14
CA LYS A 295 2.86 -4.92 -13.14
C LYS A 295 1.87 -5.97 -13.67
N PRO A 296 2.36 -7.04 -14.31
CA PRO A 296 1.52 -8.08 -14.91
C PRO A 296 0.47 -8.68 -13.96
N SER A 297 0.79 -8.82 -12.67
CA SER A 297 -0.13 -9.34 -11.66
C SER A 297 -1.40 -8.49 -11.45
N ARG A 298 -1.39 -7.20 -11.81
CA ARG A 298 -2.59 -6.35 -11.85
C ARG A 298 -3.30 -6.45 -13.21
N LEU A 299 -2.53 -6.46 -14.30
CA LEU A 299 -3.06 -6.48 -15.66
C LEU A 299 -3.98 -7.67 -15.94
N GLN A 300 -3.74 -8.83 -15.34
CA GLN A 300 -4.58 -10.00 -15.53
C GLN A 300 -6.06 -9.74 -15.20
N TYR A 301 -6.33 -9.04 -14.10
CA TYR A 301 -7.69 -8.73 -13.67
C TYR A 301 -8.28 -7.56 -14.46
N ILE A 302 -7.51 -6.51 -14.72
CA ILE A 302 -7.96 -5.34 -15.49
C ILE A 302 -8.33 -5.75 -16.93
N HIS A 303 -7.54 -6.58 -17.57
CA HIS A 303 -7.86 -7.08 -18.89
C HIS A 303 -9.05 -8.03 -18.89
N TYR A 304 -9.25 -8.81 -17.82
CA TYR A 304 -10.45 -9.61 -17.67
C TYR A 304 -11.71 -8.75 -17.59
N GLU A 305 -11.71 -7.72 -16.74
CA GLU A 305 -12.82 -6.76 -16.62
C GLU A 305 -13.06 -6.01 -17.93
N LEU A 306 -12.00 -5.58 -18.63
CA LEU A 306 -12.12 -5.00 -19.97
C LEU A 306 -12.75 -5.98 -20.98
N ALA A 307 -12.44 -7.26 -20.89
CA ALA A 307 -13.09 -8.26 -21.75
C ALA A 307 -14.61 -8.32 -21.50
N CYS A 308 -15.02 -8.32 -20.22
CA CYS A 308 -16.44 -8.28 -19.84
C CYS A 308 -17.11 -7.00 -20.37
N PHE A 309 -16.52 -5.83 -20.10
CA PHE A 309 -17.12 -4.55 -20.53
C PHE A 309 -17.20 -4.41 -22.05
N TYR A 310 -16.19 -4.87 -22.79
CA TYR A 310 -16.24 -4.89 -24.25
C TYR A 310 -17.31 -5.86 -24.78
N ALA A 311 -17.49 -7.02 -24.16
CA ALA A 311 -18.53 -7.98 -24.52
C ALA A 311 -19.93 -7.40 -24.29
N LEU A 312 -20.17 -6.79 -23.13
CA LEU A 312 -21.42 -6.11 -22.80
C LEU A 312 -21.71 -4.90 -23.67
N ASN A 313 -20.66 -4.24 -24.19
CA ASN A 313 -20.77 -3.13 -25.15
C ASN A 313 -20.77 -3.59 -26.63
N ASN A 314 -21.04 -4.86 -26.90
CA ASN A 314 -21.10 -5.47 -28.22
C ASN A 314 -19.81 -5.33 -29.09
N GLN A 315 -18.66 -5.18 -28.45
CA GLN A 315 -17.36 -5.10 -29.10
C GLN A 315 -16.58 -6.43 -28.97
N ASN A 316 -17.19 -7.52 -29.45
CA ASN A 316 -16.74 -8.90 -29.24
C ASN A 316 -15.27 -9.17 -29.63
N LYS A 317 -14.76 -8.55 -30.70
CA LYS A 317 -13.35 -8.69 -31.10
C LYS A 317 -12.39 -8.11 -30.05
N LYS A 318 -12.74 -6.96 -29.45
CA LYS A 318 -11.93 -6.36 -28.39
C LYS A 318 -12.06 -7.15 -27.10
N ALA A 319 -13.24 -7.70 -26.80
CA ALA A 319 -13.46 -8.59 -25.67
C ALA A 319 -12.51 -9.80 -25.71
N LEU A 320 -12.48 -10.52 -26.82
CA LEU A 320 -11.61 -11.68 -26.98
C LEU A 320 -10.11 -11.31 -26.94
N LYS A 321 -9.72 -10.17 -27.52
CA LYS A 321 -8.36 -9.66 -27.41
C LYS A 321 -7.96 -9.42 -25.94
N ASN A 322 -8.81 -8.76 -25.18
CA ASN A 322 -8.52 -8.48 -23.78
C ASN A 322 -8.54 -9.75 -22.92
N LEU A 323 -9.43 -10.69 -23.21
CA LEU A 323 -9.43 -11.99 -22.54
C LEU A 323 -8.10 -12.74 -22.76
N LYS A 324 -7.57 -12.72 -23.99
CA LYS A 324 -6.27 -13.29 -24.28
C LYS A 324 -5.15 -12.60 -23.49
N LEU A 325 -5.16 -11.26 -23.44
CA LEU A 325 -4.21 -10.48 -22.63
C LEU A 325 -4.32 -10.80 -21.13
N ALA A 326 -5.53 -11.00 -20.61
CA ALA A 326 -5.72 -11.44 -19.23
C ALA A 326 -4.99 -12.75 -18.93
N VAL A 327 -5.17 -13.75 -19.81
CA VAL A 327 -4.52 -15.07 -19.70
C VAL A 327 -3.00 -15.00 -19.87
N GLU A 328 -2.52 -14.17 -20.79
CA GLU A 328 -1.08 -13.91 -20.98
C GLU A 328 -0.44 -13.27 -19.75
N ASN A 329 -1.19 -12.46 -18.99
CA ASN A 329 -0.76 -11.83 -17.75
C ASN A 329 -1.00 -12.68 -16.49
N GLY A 330 -1.53 -13.90 -16.62
CA GLY A 330 -1.63 -14.86 -15.54
C GLY A 330 -3.04 -15.13 -14.99
N PHE A 331 -4.11 -14.66 -15.65
CA PHE A 331 -5.48 -15.01 -15.27
C PHE A 331 -5.73 -16.51 -15.47
N ASP A 332 -6.15 -17.20 -14.40
CA ASP A 332 -6.24 -18.66 -14.38
C ASP A 332 -7.58 -19.22 -13.84
N ARG A 333 -8.60 -18.38 -13.65
CA ARG A 333 -9.88 -18.77 -13.06
C ARG A 333 -10.82 -19.41 -14.10
N VAL A 334 -10.53 -20.63 -14.49
CA VAL A 334 -11.29 -21.39 -15.51
C VAL A 334 -12.78 -21.44 -15.23
N GLU A 335 -13.18 -21.86 -14.02
CA GLU A 335 -14.60 -22.03 -13.68
C GLU A 335 -15.37 -20.70 -13.68
N HIS A 336 -14.69 -19.60 -13.29
CA HIS A 336 -15.26 -18.27 -13.35
C HIS A 336 -15.49 -17.85 -14.81
N LEU A 337 -14.48 -18.03 -15.66
CA LEU A 337 -14.56 -17.73 -17.08
C LEU A 337 -15.70 -18.46 -17.80
N GLU A 338 -15.92 -19.72 -17.49
CA GLU A 338 -16.98 -20.55 -18.10
C GLU A 338 -18.40 -20.05 -17.77
N LYS A 339 -18.58 -19.49 -16.55
CA LYS A 339 -19.91 -19.17 -15.99
C LYS A 339 -20.25 -17.69 -16.04
N ASP A 340 -19.29 -16.82 -16.34
CA ASP A 340 -19.49 -15.37 -16.28
C ASP A 340 -20.47 -14.90 -17.35
N GLU A 341 -21.63 -14.40 -16.92
CA GLU A 341 -22.71 -13.94 -17.80
C GLU A 341 -22.30 -12.72 -18.65
N ASP A 342 -21.33 -11.94 -18.22
CA ASP A 342 -20.84 -10.77 -18.97
C ASP A 342 -20.14 -11.18 -20.28
N LEU A 343 -19.61 -12.40 -20.34
CA LEU A 343 -18.93 -12.97 -21.51
C LEU A 343 -19.86 -13.80 -22.42
N LYS A 344 -21.17 -13.84 -22.15
CA LYS A 344 -22.14 -14.63 -22.88
C LYS A 344 -22.09 -14.41 -24.38
N SER A 345 -21.92 -13.15 -24.82
CA SER A 345 -21.89 -12.80 -26.25
C SER A 345 -20.69 -13.36 -27.03
N VAL A 346 -19.64 -13.76 -26.34
CA VAL A 346 -18.39 -14.29 -26.94
C VAL A 346 -18.15 -15.77 -26.61
N ARG A 347 -18.87 -16.35 -25.65
CA ARG A 347 -18.64 -17.69 -25.08
C ARG A 347 -18.62 -18.80 -26.13
N ASP A 348 -19.53 -18.76 -27.10
CA ASP A 348 -19.66 -19.79 -28.13
C ASP A 348 -18.70 -19.60 -29.32
N SER A 349 -17.88 -18.57 -29.30
CA SER A 349 -16.91 -18.31 -30.36
C SER A 349 -15.73 -19.29 -30.32
N ALA A 350 -15.22 -19.67 -31.49
CA ALA A 350 -14.07 -20.57 -31.60
C ALA A 350 -12.83 -20.02 -30.86
N GLU A 351 -12.64 -18.70 -30.87
CA GLU A 351 -11.52 -18.04 -30.19
C GLU A 351 -11.65 -18.13 -28.67
N PHE A 352 -12.84 -17.93 -28.11
CA PHE A 352 -13.08 -18.11 -26.68
C PHE A 352 -12.83 -19.56 -26.24
N GLN A 353 -13.35 -20.52 -27.00
CA GLN A 353 -13.18 -21.97 -26.71
C GLN A 353 -11.70 -22.37 -26.78
N LYS A 354 -10.92 -21.75 -27.68
CA LYS A 354 -9.48 -21.97 -27.75
C LYS A 354 -8.77 -21.44 -26.51
N ILE A 355 -9.08 -20.21 -26.07
CA ILE A 355 -8.52 -19.62 -24.85
C ILE A 355 -8.84 -20.48 -23.62
N LEU A 356 -10.09 -20.92 -23.52
CA LEU A 356 -10.54 -21.78 -22.42
C LEU A 356 -9.79 -23.12 -22.37
N LYS A 357 -9.57 -23.73 -23.55
CA LYS A 357 -8.79 -24.96 -23.65
C LYS A 357 -7.34 -24.75 -23.22
N GLU A 358 -6.68 -23.70 -23.72
CA GLU A 358 -5.30 -23.37 -23.33
C GLU A 358 -5.16 -23.14 -21.81
N LEU A 359 -6.18 -22.59 -21.17
CA LEU A 359 -6.20 -22.42 -19.70
C LEU A 359 -6.35 -23.77 -18.95
N LYS A 360 -7.17 -24.68 -19.47
CA LYS A 360 -7.35 -26.01 -18.88
C LYS A 360 -6.08 -26.84 -19.00
N ASP A 361 -5.46 -26.85 -20.16
CA ASP A 361 -4.23 -27.59 -20.45
C ASP A 361 -3.02 -27.11 -19.59
N LYS A 362 -3.04 -25.86 -19.13
CA LYS A 362 -2.00 -25.33 -18.21
C LYS A 362 -2.19 -25.74 -16.74
N LYS A 363 -3.37 -26.23 -16.35
CA LYS A 363 -3.67 -26.66 -14.99
C LYS A 363 -3.46 -28.17 -14.75
N GLU A 364 -3.39 -28.97 -15.82
CA GLU A 364 -3.00 -30.37 -15.80
C GLU A 364 -1.47 -30.51 -15.80
#